data_abc5f92d01d16d2f0c01d2207f27939d
#
_entry.id   abc5f92d01d16d2f0c01d2207f27939d
#
_cell.length_a   1.000
_cell.length_b   1.000
_cell.length_c   1.000
_cell.angle_alpha   90.00
_cell.angle_beta   90.00
_cell.angle_gamma   90.00
#
_symmetry.space_group_name_H-M   'P 1'
#
loop_
_entity.id
_entity.type
_entity.pdbx_description
1 polymer ?
#
loop_
_entity_poly.entity_id
_entity_poly.type
_entity_poly.pdbx_seq_one_letter_code
_entity_poly.pdbx_strand_id
1 'polypeptide(L)'
;MGRTVVVGDIHGCYTELLELCDAVALHPDDLLVSVGDLVDRGPSPAEVVGFFRSRPNSVVVMGNHERKHVRGVLSYAQEITRLQLGAGYADAVAWMRTLPYFFENEHVRVVHAALVPGVPLDEQREEILCGSTSGEKALAGIVPTGHWHEHYTDPEPVAFGHHVTGREPLLRDGRVFGLDTGACHGWNLTALVLPGRTVHAVPAHADHWSVTRREWQLPVLRTRPWRDYTWPDLTAALSRTQDPWLDEVAAWAELLRSSLPALVAAAQALARELPDAALRAHPAAPVLFQARTGRLDEAALARRCVTPRRTLDLAAALGVPLPDLPGNQSSTP
;
A
#
# COMPACT_ATOMS: atom_id res chain seq x y z
N MET A 1 -27.43 -28.26 4.18
CA MET A 1 -26.67 -27.07 3.70
C MET A 1 -25.52 -26.85 4.66
N GLY A 2 -24.32 -26.54 4.16
CA GLY A 2 -23.19 -26.19 5.00
C GLY A 2 -23.42 -24.88 5.76
N ARG A 3 -22.63 -24.63 6.80
CA ARG A 3 -22.65 -23.38 7.54
C ARG A 3 -22.05 -22.26 6.66
N THR A 4 -22.33 -21.01 7.02
CA THR A 4 -21.60 -19.85 6.50
C THR A 4 -20.67 -19.33 7.60
N VAL A 5 -19.38 -19.26 7.29
CA VAL A 5 -18.34 -18.73 8.19
C VAL A 5 -17.83 -17.43 7.59
N VAL A 6 -18.04 -16.32 8.29
CA VAL A 6 -17.58 -14.98 7.84
C VAL A 6 -16.35 -14.59 8.65
N VAL A 7 -15.23 -14.32 7.98
CA VAL A 7 -13.94 -13.95 8.60
C VAL A 7 -13.68 -12.46 8.40
N GLY A 8 -13.21 -11.78 9.46
CA GLY A 8 -12.77 -10.40 9.47
C GLY A 8 -11.48 -10.16 8.67
N ASP A 9 -10.91 -8.96 8.78
CA ASP A 9 -9.71 -8.51 8.05
C ASP A 9 -8.51 -9.39 8.40
N ILE A 10 -7.91 -10.03 7.38
CA ILE A 10 -6.85 -11.02 7.55
C ILE A 10 -5.47 -10.40 7.43
N HIS A 11 -5.28 -9.50 6.47
CA HIS A 11 -4.03 -8.78 6.29
C HIS A 11 -2.78 -9.67 6.29
N GLY A 12 -2.77 -10.75 5.53
CA GLY A 12 -1.62 -11.65 5.44
C GLY A 12 -1.32 -12.48 6.70
N CYS A 13 -2.21 -12.50 7.69
CA CYS A 13 -2.10 -13.31 8.92
C CYS A 13 -2.54 -14.75 8.63
N TYR A 14 -1.74 -15.47 7.85
CA TYR A 14 -2.12 -16.80 7.34
C TYR A 14 -2.17 -17.88 8.43
N THR A 15 -1.25 -17.83 9.39
CA THR A 15 -1.22 -18.79 10.51
C THR A 15 -2.49 -18.65 11.35
N GLU A 16 -2.88 -17.44 11.68
CA GLU A 16 -4.10 -17.15 12.42
C GLU A 16 -5.36 -17.55 11.63
N LEU A 17 -5.32 -17.40 10.29
CA LEU A 17 -6.42 -17.89 9.44
C LEU A 17 -6.59 -19.41 9.56
N LEU A 18 -5.51 -20.18 9.54
CA LEU A 18 -5.57 -21.63 9.70
C LEU A 18 -6.06 -22.03 11.10
N GLU A 19 -5.53 -21.40 12.14
CA GLU A 19 -5.98 -21.61 13.52
C GLU A 19 -7.45 -21.26 13.72
N LEU A 20 -7.93 -20.19 13.08
CA LEU A 20 -9.34 -19.83 13.13
C LEU A 20 -10.20 -20.85 12.40
N CYS A 21 -9.76 -21.36 11.25
CA CYS A 21 -10.43 -22.45 10.54
C CYS A 21 -10.55 -23.72 11.40
N ASP A 22 -9.49 -24.06 12.14
CA ASP A 22 -9.50 -25.19 13.08
C ASP A 22 -10.43 -24.91 14.26
N ALA A 23 -10.39 -23.71 14.85
CA ALA A 23 -11.23 -23.32 15.98
C ALA A 23 -12.74 -23.37 15.67
N VAL A 24 -13.12 -23.05 14.42
CA VAL A 24 -14.51 -23.18 13.97
C VAL A 24 -14.83 -24.58 13.41
N ALA A 25 -13.85 -25.50 13.39
CA ALA A 25 -13.94 -26.80 12.74
C ALA A 25 -14.52 -26.66 11.32
N LEU A 26 -13.84 -25.86 10.47
CA LEU A 26 -14.29 -25.52 9.12
C LEU A 26 -14.36 -26.78 8.24
N HIS A 27 -15.56 -27.12 7.77
CA HIS A 27 -15.79 -28.26 6.90
C HIS A 27 -15.65 -27.87 5.41
N PRO A 28 -15.26 -28.80 4.50
CA PRO A 28 -15.24 -28.52 3.06
C PRO A 28 -16.57 -28.03 2.49
N ASP A 29 -17.70 -28.47 3.04
CA ASP A 29 -19.05 -28.06 2.60
C ASP A 29 -19.50 -26.71 3.19
N ASP A 30 -18.75 -26.15 4.14
CA ASP A 30 -19.05 -24.82 4.67
C ASP A 30 -18.66 -23.74 3.65
N LEU A 31 -19.49 -22.71 3.54
CA LEU A 31 -19.16 -21.52 2.77
C LEU A 31 -18.29 -20.59 3.63
N LEU A 32 -17.07 -20.31 3.20
CA LEU A 32 -16.18 -19.38 3.82
C LEU A 32 -16.26 -18.02 3.12
N VAL A 33 -16.62 -16.96 3.84
CA VAL A 33 -16.72 -15.60 3.31
C VAL A 33 -15.72 -14.71 4.05
N SER A 34 -14.85 -14.01 3.32
CA SER A 34 -14.01 -12.96 3.89
C SER A 34 -14.64 -11.59 3.66
N VAL A 35 -14.60 -10.74 4.67
CA VAL A 35 -15.04 -9.35 4.54
C VAL A 35 -14.11 -8.50 3.66
N GLY A 36 -12.98 -9.05 3.20
CA GLY A 36 -11.94 -8.34 2.42
C GLY A 36 -10.67 -8.09 3.23
N ASP A 37 -9.80 -7.26 2.69
CA ASP A 37 -8.49 -6.92 3.28
C ASP A 37 -7.66 -8.18 3.60
N LEU A 38 -7.50 -9.03 2.59
CA LEU A 38 -6.68 -10.24 2.67
C LEU A 38 -5.19 -9.93 2.72
N VAL A 39 -4.79 -8.87 2.03
CA VAL A 39 -3.39 -8.50 1.76
C VAL A 39 -2.97 -7.27 2.55
N ASP A 40 -1.70 -6.93 2.39
CA ASP A 40 -1.02 -5.83 3.09
C ASP A 40 -0.80 -6.08 4.58
N ARG A 41 0.15 -5.35 5.16
CA ARG A 41 0.51 -5.31 6.59
C ARG A 41 1.12 -6.58 7.16
N GLY A 42 0.62 -7.75 6.84
CA GLY A 42 1.08 -9.03 7.42
C GLY A 42 2.15 -9.74 6.60
N PRO A 43 2.65 -10.88 7.13
CA PRO A 43 3.81 -11.55 6.56
C PRO A 43 3.52 -12.40 5.32
N SER A 44 2.30 -12.93 5.16
CA SER A 44 1.99 -14.03 4.24
C SER A 44 0.82 -13.74 3.29
N PRO A 45 0.83 -12.63 2.51
CA PRO A 45 -0.27 -12.30 1.61
C PRO A 45 -0.43 -13.33 0.46
N ALA A 46 0.66 -13.96 0.02
CA ALA A 46 0.62 -14.95 -1.05
C ALA A 46 -0.15 -16.21 -0.63
N GLU A 47 0.11 -16.68 0.58
CA GLU A 47 -0.54 -17.87 1.17
C GLU A 47 -2.03 -17.61 1.41
N VAL A 48 -2.40 -16.42 1.91
CA VAL A 48 -3.80 -16.04 2.11
C VAL A 48 -4.55 -15.98 0.78
N VAL A 49 -3.99 -15.32 -0.23
CA VAL A 49 -4.58 -15.27 -1.58
C VAL A 49 -4.70 -16.69 -2.17
N GLY A 50 -3.66 -17.51 -2.05
CA GLY A 50 -3.65 -18.90 -2.51
C GLY A 50 -4.73 -19.74 -1.85
N PHE A 51 -4.91 -19.59 -0.55
CA PHE A 51 -5.92 -20.30 0.24
C PHE A 51 -7.34 -20.03 -0.30
N PHE A 52 -7.73 -18.77 -0.46
CA PHE A 52 -9.06 -18.44 -0.98
C PHE A 52 -9.25 -18.83 -2.45
N ARG A 53 -8.23 -18.69 -3.28
CA ARG A 53 -8.30 -19.09 -4.70
C ARG A 53 -8.44 -20.60 -4.89
N SER A 54 -7.87 -21.40 -4.00
CA SER A 54 -7.91 -22.85 -4.10
C SER A 54 -9.15 -23.48 -3.46
N ARG A 55 -9.87 -22.75 -2.60
CA ARG A 55 -11.05 -23.26 -1.90
C ARG A 55 -12.32 -23.05 -2.74
N PRO A 56 -13.01 -24.14 -3.21
CA PRO A 56 -14.19 -24.02 -4.07
C PRO A 56 -15.36 -23.26 -3.40
N ASN A 57 -15.57 -23.50 -2.09
CA ASN A 57 -16.66 -22.90 -1.33
C ASN A 57 -16.15 -21.69 -0.55
N SER A 58 -15.66 -20.67 -1.28
CA SER A 58 -15.25 -19.40 -0.67
C SER A 58 -15.66 -18.21 -1.51
N VAL A 59 -15.92 -17.09 -0.82
CA VAL A 59 -16.17 -15.78 -1.40
C VAL A 59 -15.31 -14.77 -0.65
N VAL A 60 -14.71 -13.83 -1.38
CA VAL A 60 -13.99 -12.70 -0.82
C VAL A 60 -14.66 -11.43 -1.29
N VAL A 61 -15.01 -10.56 -0.37
CA VAL A 61 -15.54 -9.23 -0.68
C VAL A 61 -14.37 -8.26 -0.91
N MET A 62 -14.52 -7.34 -1.86
CA MET A 62 -13.50 -6.34 -2.19
C MET A 62 -13.25 -5.39 -1.02
N GLY A 63 -12.07 -5.47 -0.40
CA GLY A 63 -11.61 -4.50 0.57
C GLY A 63 -10.95 -3.27 -0.07
N ASN A 64 -10.71 -2.23 0.73
CA ASN A 64 -10.02 -1.04 0.24
C ASN A 64 -8.54 -1.33 -0.07
N HIS A 65 -7.93 -2.33 0.55
CA HIS A 65 -6.57 -2.76 0.26
C HIS A 65 -6.47 -3.46 -1.10
N GLU A 66 -7.31 -4.44 -1.41
CA GLU A 66 -7.38 -5.05 -2.74
C GLU A 66 -7.68 -4.00 -3.81
N ARG A 67 -8.62 -3.09 -3.55
CA ARG A 67 -9.01 -2.02 -4.50
C ARG A 67 -7.85 -1.09 -4.83
N LYS A 68 -6.95 -0.79 -3.87
CA LYS A 68 -5.73 0.00 -4.14
C LYS A 68 -4.82 -0.72 -5.12
N HIS A 69 -4.57 -2.02 -4.94
CA HIS A 69 -3.78 -2.84 -5.88
C HIS A 69 -4.41 -2.85 -7.28
N VAL A 70 -5.72 -3.09 -7.36
CA VAL A 70 -6.47 -3.08 -8.63
C VAL A 70 -6.37 -1.74 -9.36
N ARG A 71 -6.35 -0.63 -8.62
CA ARG A 71 -6.23 0.73 -9.18
C ARG A 71 -4.78 1.20 -9.40
N GLY A 72 -3.80 0.39 -9.03
CA GLY A 72 -2.38 0.77 -9.12
C GLY A 72 -1.97 1.88 -8.16
N VAL A 73 -2.72 2.10 -7.08
CA VAL A 73 -2.41 3.08 -6.04
C VAL A 73 -1.57 2.39 -4.97
N LEU A 74 -0.25 2.43 -5.12
CA LEU A 74 0.67 1.73 -4.24
C LEU A 74 1.24 2.70 -3.18
N SER A 75 0.66 2.65 -1.98
CA SER A 75 1.26 3.24 -0.78
C SER A 75 2.34 2.29 -0.22
N TYR A 76 2.94 2.64 0.92
CA TYR A 76 4.02 1.83 1.49
C TYR A 76 3.62 0.36 1.78
N ALA A 77 2.42 0.14 2.31
CA ALA A 77 1.92 -1.21 2.59
C ALA A 77 1.73 -2.04 1.30
N GLN A 78 1.14 -1.42 0.26
CA GLN A 78 0.94 -2.07 -1.04
C GLN A 78 2.28 -2.37 -1.75
N GLU A 79 3.29 -1.51 -1.60
CA GLU A 79 4.63 -1.79 -2.15
C GLU A 79 5.26 -3.01 -1.48
N ILE A 80 5.09 -3.16 -0.17
CA ILE A 80 5.54 -4.37 0.54
C ILE A 80 4.86 -5.60 -0.05
N THR A 81 3.53 -5.61 -0.14
CA THR A 81 2.78 -6.73 -0.71
C THR A 81 3.18 -7.04 -2.15
N ARG A 82 3.41 -6.02 -2.97
CA ARG A 82 3.92 -6.22 -4.34
C ARG A 82 5.25 -6.97 -4.35
N LEU A 83 6.16 -6.64 -3.45
CA LEU A 83 7.44 -7.34 -3.31
C LEU A 83 7.28 -8.75 -2.72
N GLN A 84 6.40 -8.94 -1.73
CA GLN A 84 6.10 -10.25 -1.15
C GLN A 84 5.50 -11.21 -2.17
N LEU A 85 4.60 -10.74 -3.03
CA LEU A 85 3.98 -11.52 -4.11
C LEU A 85 4.94 -11.76 -5.29
N GLY A 86 5.96 -10.91 -5.48
CA GLY A 86 6.98 -11.07 -6.51
C GLY A 86 6.39 -11.28 -7.91
N ALA A 87 6.82 -12.35 -8.60
CA ALA A 87 6.34 -12.70 -9.93
C ALA A 87 4.83 -13.00 -9.98
N GLY A 88 4.21 -13.42 -8.88
CA GLY A 88 2.78 -13.70 -8.76
C GLY A 88 1.90 -12.44 -8.63
N TYR A 89 2.49 -11.25 -8.49
CA TYR A 89 1.73 -10.04 -8.21
C TYR A 89 0.69 -9.70 -9.29
N ALA A 90 1.05 -9.75 -10.57
CA ALA A 90 0.15 -9.42 -11.67
C ALA A 90 -1.07 -10.37 -11.71
N ASP A 91 -0.85 -11.65 -11.47
CA ASP A 91 -1.89 -12.67 -11.42
C ASP A 91 -2.81 -12.50 -10.19
N ALA A 92 -2.25 -12.18 -9.03
CA ALA A 92 -3.03 -11.84 -7.83
C ALA A 92 -3.91 -10.60 -8.07
N VAL A 93 -3.39 -9.53 -8.67
CA VAL A 93 -4.17 -8.32 -9.02
C VAL A 93 -5.27 -8.63 -10.04
N ALA A 94 -4.99 -9.50 -11.03
CA ALA A 94 -6.00 -9.94 -11.99
C ALA A 94 -7.16 -10.67 -11.30
N TRP A 95 -6.86 -11.53 -10.33
CA TRP A 95 -7.87 -12.18 -9.51
C TRP A 95 -8.61 -11.18 -8.61
N MET A 96 -7.92 -10.27 -7.92
CA MET A 96 -8.58 -9.25 -7.09
C MET A 96 -9.60 -8.42 -7.85
N ARG A 97 -9.40 -8.18 -9.16
CA ARG A 97 -10.39 -7.47 -10.01
C ARG A 97 -11.72 -8.19 -10.15
N THR A 98 -11.77 -9.48 -9.88
CA THR A 98 -12.99 -10.29 -10.00
C THR A 98 -13.81 -10.32 -8.71
N LEU A 99 -13.30 -9.74 -7.62
CA LEU A 99 -13.96 -9.76 -6.32
C LEU A 99 -15.22 -8.89 -6.32
N PRO A 100 -16.35 -9.40 -5.77
CA PRO A 100 -17.57 -8.63 -5.59
C PRO A 100 -17.39 -7.57 -4.47
N TYR A 101 -18.18 -6.52 -4.50
CA TYR A 101 -18.18 -5.51 -3.44
C TYR A 101 -19.09 -5.85 -2.26
N PHE A 102 -19.95 -6.83 -2.40
CA PHE A 102 -20.79 -7.40 -1.35
C PHE A 102 -21.09 -8.86 -1.60
N PHE A 103 -21.52 -9.53 -0.56
CA PHE A 103 -22.09 -10.87 -0.63
C PHE A 103 -23.39 -10.91 0.19
N GLU A 104 -24.38 -11.69 -0.25
CA GLU A 104 -25.64 -11.90 0.47
C GLU A 104 -26.11 -13.33 0.28
N ASN A 105 -26.61 -13.92 1.35
CA ASN A 105 -27.39 -15.16 1.35
C ASN A 105 -28.52 -15.09 2.38
N GLU A 106 -29.24 -16.21 2.59
CA GLU A 106 -30.34 -16.29 3.56
C GLU A 106 -29.95 -16.02 5.02
N HIS A 107 -28.64 -15.95 5.34
CA HIS A 107 -28.16 -15.82 6.72
C HIS A 107 -27.52 -14.46 7.01
N VAL A 108 -26.92 -13.82 6.02
CA VAL A 108 -26.10 -12.64 6.23
C VAL A 108 -25.85 -11.84 4.96
N ARG A 109 -25.77 -10.50 5.10
CA ARG A 109 -25.15 -9.57 4.17
C ARG A 109 -23.70 -9.32 4.61
N VAL A 110 -22.77 -9.35 3.67
CA VAL A 110 -21.36 -9.07 3.95
C VAL A 110 -20.90 -7.93 3.06
N VAL A 111 -20.36 -6.89 3.68
CA VAL A 111 -19.68 -5.76 3.01
C VAL A 111 -18.32 -5.58 3.65
N HIS A 112 -17.39 -4.90 2.98
CA HIS A 112 -16.11 -4.67 3.63
C HIS A 112 -16.20 -3.60 4.72
N ALA A 113 -16.68 -2.39 4.41
CA ALA A 113 -16.59 -1.27 5.34
C ALA A 113 -17.96 -0.77 5.84
N ALA A 114 -18.83 -0.44 4.90
CA ALA A 114 -20.08 0.24 5.25
C ALA A 114 -21.15 0.04 4.17
N LEU A 115 -22.38 0.36 4.53
CA LEU A 115 -23.49 0.55 3.61
C LEU A 115 -24.35 1.73 4.04
N VAL A 116 -25.16 2.26 3.15
CA VAL A 116 -26.18 3.26 3.47
C VAL A 116 -27.45 2.51 3.93
N PRO A 117 -27.87 2.63 5.20
CA PRO A 117 -29.04 1.93 5.69
C PRO A 117 -30.31 2.24 4.88
N GLY A 118 -31.11 1.23 4.60
CA GLY A 118 -32.37 1.36 3.84
C GLY A 118 -32.20 1.48 2.32
N VAL A 119 -30.97 1.40 1.80
CA VAL A 119 -30.68 1.32 0.35
C VAL A 119 -30.37 -0.13 -0.02
N PRO A 120 -30.97 -0.70 -1.08
CA PRO A 120 -30.65 -2.04 -1.57
C PRO A 120 -29.16 -2.23 -1.87
N LEU A 121 -28.62 -3.45 -1.68
CA LEU A 121 -27.20 -3.72 -1.85
C LEU A 121 -26.68 -3.46 -3.28
N ASP A 122 -27.49 -3.73 -4.29
CA ASP A 122 -27.17 -3.51 -5.71
C ASP A 122 -27.24 -2.02 -6.12
N GLU A 123 -27.85 -1.16 -5.29
CA GLU A 123 -27.88 0.29 -5.46
C GLU A 123 -26.81 1.01 -4.62
N GLN A 124 -26.07 0.28 -3.78
CA GLN A 124 -24.99 0.84 -2.95
C GLN A 124 -23.79 1.30 -3.82
N ARG A 125 -23.14 2.34 -3.33
CA ARG A 125 -21.91 2.83 -3.99
C ARG A 125 -20.72 1.95 -3.61
N GLU A 126 -19.99 1.43 -4.60
CA GLU A 126 -18.79 0.61 -4.40
C GLU A 126 -17.76 1.27 -3.47
N GLU A 127 -17.60 2.59 -3.57
CA GLU A 127 -16.67 3.32 -2.72
C GLU A 127 -17.03 3.28 -1.23
N ILE A 128 -18.33 3.24 -0.92
CA ILE A 128 -18.84 3.12 0.46
C ILE A 128 -18.67 1.68 0.93
N LEU A 129 -19.10 0.72 0.11
CA LEU A 129 -19.01 -0.70 0.44
C LEU A 129 -17.57 -1.13 0.80
N CYS A 130 -16.58 -0.65 0.04
CA CYS A 130 -15.18 -1.01 0.25
C CYS A 130 -14.38 -0.04 1.13
N GLY A 131 -14.97 0.98 1.73
CA GLY A 131 -14.28 1.89 2.65
C GLY A 131 -13.16 2.73 2.01
N SER A 132 -13.34 3.19 0.77
CA SER A 132 -12.38 4.13 0.21
C SER A 132 -12.53 5.52 0.83
N THR A 133 -11.47 6.33 0.83
CA THR A 133 -11.51 7.71 1.36
C THR A 133 -12.63 8.57 0.74
N SER A 134 -12.94 8.35 -0.54
CA SER A 134 -14.07 9.01 -1.19
C SER A 134 -15.42 8.47 -0.71
N GLY A 135 -15.50 7.17 -0.42
CA GLY A 135 -16.68 6.52 0.13
C GLY A 135 -16.98 6.95 1.55
N GLU A 136 -15.96 7.02 2.41
CA GLU A 136 -16.09 7.53 3.78
C GLU A 136 -16.61 8.98 3.82
N LYS A 137 -16.06 9.84 2.96
CA LYS A 137 -16.55 11.21 2.81
C LYS A 137 -18.01 11.29 2.33
N ALA A 138 -18.39 10.41 1.39
CA ALA A 138 -19.74 10.34 0.89
C ALA A 138 -20.71 9.84 1.96
N LEU A 139 -20.33 8.80 2.70
CA LEU A 139 -21.10 8.24 3.81
C LEU A 139 -21.33 9.29 4.92
N ALA A 140 -20.28 10.03 5.30
CA ALA A 140 -20.37 11.09 6.31
C ALA A 140 -21.34 12.22 5.91
N GLY A 141 -21.60 12.41 4.62
CA GLY A 141 -22.61 13.35 4.13
C GLY A 141 -24.05 12.81 4.21
N ILE A 142 -24.22 11.49 4.40
CA ILE A 142 -25.51 10.80 4.42
C ILE A 142 -25.88 10.39 5.85
N VAL A 143 -24.91 9.83 6.58
CA VAL A 143 -25.09 9.34 7.95
C VAL A 143 -24.43 10.32 8.93
N PRO A 144 -25.21 11.09 9.72
CA PRO A 144 -24.69 12.23 10.48
C PRO A 144 -23.59 11.90 11.49
N THR A 145 -23.57 10.70 12.04
CA THR A 145 -22.59 10.27 13.07
C THR A 145 -21.37 9.57 12.47
N GLY A 146 -21.39 9.22 11.17
CA GLY A 146 -20.40 8.35 10.55
C GLY A 146 -20.47 6.88 10.99
N HIS A 147 -21.24 6.56 12.01
CA HIS A 147 -21.44 5.19 12.53
C HIS A 147 -22.70 4.57 11.90
N TRP A 148 -22.63 4.24 10.62
CA TRP A 148 -23.75 3.72 9.84
C TRP A 148 -24.43 2.52 10.52
N HIS A 149 -23.67 1.68 11.17
CA HIS A 149 -24.15 0.47 11.86
C HIS A 149 -25.13 0.79 13.03
N GLU A 150 -25.07 2.00 13.60
CA GLU A 150 -26.05 2.45 14.62
C GLU A 150 -27.42 2.71 14.02
N HIS A 151 -27.50 2.98 12.74
CA HIS A 151 -28.71 3.26 11.97
C HIS A 151 -29.21 2.06 11.17
N TYR A 152 -28.48 0.91 11.24
CA TYR A 152 -28.88 -0.30 10.53
C TYR A 152 -30.09 -0.94 11.22
N THR A 153 -31.22 -0.99 10.51
CA THR A 153 -32.50 -1.51 11.01
C THR A 153 -33.09 -2.63 10.16
N ASP A 154 -32.40 -2.98 9.05
CA ASP A 154 -32.85 -4.05 8.18
C ASP A 154 -32.93 -5.39 8.94
N PRO A 155 -33.88 -6.29 8.58
CA PRO A 155 -34.07 -7.56 9.29
C PRO A 155 -32.89 -8.54 9.08
N GLU A 156 -32.18 -8.46 7.94
CA GLU A 156 -31.09 -9.34 7.61
C GLU A 156 -29.84 -8.97 8.43
N PRO A 157 -29.12 -9.94 9.01
CA PRO A 157 -27.86 -9.68 9.66
C PRO A 157 -26.81 -9.11 8.67
N VAL A 158 -25.95 -8.20 9.15
CA VAL A 158 -24.82 -7.67 8.37
C VAL A 158 -23.50 -7.90 9.09
N ALA A 159 -22.50 -8.38 8.35
CA ALA A 159 -21.12 -8.53 8.81
C ALA A 159 -20.19 -7.62 8.00
N PHE A 160 -19.23 -7.00 8.67
CA PHE A 160 -18.27 -6.07 8.04
C PHE A 160 -16.93 -6.06 8.77
N GLY A 161 -15.91 -5.48 8.12
CA GLY A 161 -14.55 -5.29 8.60
C GLY A 161 -14.11 -3.81 8.61
N HIS A 162 -12.90 -3.55 8.14
CA HIS A 162 -12.32 -2.23 7.85
C HIS A 162 -12.06 -1.33 9.07
N HIS A 163 -13.03 -1.20 9.95
CA HIS A 163 -12.93 -0.40 11.17
C HIS A 163 -12.57 -1.29 12.36
N VAL A 164 -11.34 -1.15 12.83
CA VAL A 164 -10.93 -1.83 14.05
C VAL A 164 -11.74 -1.31 15.24
N THR A 165 -12.72 -2.08 15.67
CA THR A 165 -13.62 -1.69 16.77
C THR A 165 -13.04 -1.97 18.16
N GLY A 166 -11.94 -2.68 18.24
CA GLY A 166 -11.27 -3.10 19.47
C GLY A 166 -10.74 -4.52 19.36
N ARG A 167 -10.33 -5.11 20.47
CA ARG A 167 -9.92 -6.51 20.54
C ARG A 167 -11.10 -7.48 20.44
N GLU A 168 -12.29 -7.00 20.80
CA GLU A 168 -13.54 -7.72 20.72
C GLU A 168 -14.35 -7.23 19.52
N PRO A 169 -15.10 -8.11 18.85
CA PRO A 169 -15.95 -7.72 17.74
C PRO A 169 -17.09 -6.82 18.19
N LEU A 170 -17.50 -5.93 17.30
CA LEU A 170 -18.71 -5.13 17.53
C LEU A 170 -19.93 -6.00 17.28
N LEU A 171 -20.71 -6.25 18.33
CA LEU A 171 -21.95 -7.03 18.27
C LEU A 171 -23.13 -6.15 18.69
N ARG A 172 -24.11 -6.00 17.79
CA ARG A 172 -25.30 -5.19 18.10
C ARG A 172 -26.59 -5.89 17.69
N ASP A 173 -27.50 -6.03 18.64
CA ASP A 173 -28.86 -6.55 18.48
C ASP A 173 -28.94 -7.92 17.78
N GLY A 174 -27.85 -8.71 17.80
CA GLY A 174 -27.73 -9.98 17.08
C GLY A 174 -27.84 -9.83 15.56
N ARG A 175 -27.69 -8.62 15.02
CA ARG A 175 -27.84 -8.31 13.59
C ARG A 175 -26.64 -7.60 12.97
N VAL A 176 -25.83 -6.89 13.75
CA VAL A 176 -24.66 -6.17 13.26
C VAL A 176 -23.40 -6.80 13.83
N PHE A 177 -22.47 -7.18 12.98
CA PHE A 177 -21.25 -7.89 13.31
C PHE A 177 -20.04 -7.20 12.68
N GLY A 178 -19.34 -6.35 13.46
CA GLY A 178 -18.04 -5.78 13.05
C GLY A 178 -16.92 -6.73 13.44
N LEU A 179 -16.25 -7.33 12.46
CA LEU A 179 -15.32 -8.46 12.65
C LEU A 179 -13.84 -8.07 12.56
N ASP A 180 -13.51 -6.81 12.21
CA ASP A 180 -12.12 -6.36 12.25
C ASP A 180 -11.69 -6.12 13.71
N THR A 181 -11.00 -7.07 14.25
CA THR A 181 -10.45 -7.06 15.61
C THR A 181 -8.93 -6.92 15.63
N GLY A 182 -8.34 -6.37 14.56
CA GLY A 182 -6.96 -5.92 14.50
C GLY A 182 -5.92 -7.04 14.47
N ALA A 183 -6.15 -8.13 13.74
CA ALA A 183 -5.23 -9.26 13.63
C ALA A 183 -3.80 -8.81 13.29
N CYS A 184 -3.62 -7.98 12.24
CA CYS A 184 -2.30 -7.50 11.85
C CYS A 184 -1.62 -6.57 12.88
N HIS A 185 -2.36 -6.09 13.87
CA HIS A 185 -1.88 -5.23 14.95
C HIS A 185 -1.62 -5.98 16.27
N GLY A 186 -1.58 -7.32 16.23
CA GLY A 186 -1.30 -8.15 17.39
C GLY A 186 -2.49 -8.35 18.32
N TRP A 187 -3.71 -8.24 17.77
CA TRP A 187 -4.93 -8.47 18.55
C TRP A 187 -5.56 -9.81 18.18
N ASN A 188 -6.75 -9.83 17.57
CA ASN A 188 -7.42 -11.08 17.24
C ASN A 188 -7.81 -11.15 15.75
N LEU A 189 -7.86 -12.35 15.19
CA LEU A 189 -8.61 -12.65 13.98
C LEU A 189 -9.93 -13.29 14.37
N THR A 190 -11.05 -12.74 13.88
CA THR A 190 -12.40 -13.09 14.34
C THR A 190 -13.26 -13.63 13.20
N ALA A 191 -14.06 -14.64 13.50
CA ALA A 191 -15.06 -15.19 12.60
C ALA A 191 -16.44 -15.25 13.24
N LEU A 192 -17.48 -15.09 12.39
CA LEU A 192 -18.88 -15.34 12.70
C LEU A 192 -19.34 -16.63 12.02
N VAL A 193 -19.93 -17.56 12.76
CA VAL A 193 -20.48 -18.80 12.24
C VAL A 193 -21.99 -18.77 12.24
N LEU A 194 -22.60 -18.98 11.09
CA LEU A 194 -24.04 -18.92 10.86
C LEU A 194 -24.60 -20.30 10.44
N PRO A 195 -25.87 -20.62 10.79
CA PRO A 195 -26.91 -19.73 11.32
C PRO A 195 -26.86 -19.53 12.84
N GLY A 196 -25.95 -20.20 13.57
CA GLY A 196 -25.89 -20.15 15.04
C GLY A 196 -25.52 -18.80 15.64
N ARG A 197 -24.97 -17.86 14.83
CA ARG A 197 -24.45 -16.55 15.22
C ARG A 197 -23.41 -16.64 16.35
N THR A 198 -22.58 -17.67 16.29
CA THR A 198 -21.48 -17.86 17.23
C THR A 198 -20.23 -17.13 16.72
N VAL A 199 -19.54 -16.45 17.61
CA VAL A 199 -18.31 -15.73 17.30
C VAL A 199 -17.11 -16.52 17.85
N HIS A 200 -16.08 -16.68 17.03
CA HIS A 200 -14.83 -17.30 17.38
C HIS A 200 -13.70 -16.32 17.10
N ALA A 201 -12.69 -16.28 17.95
CA ALA A 201 -11.52 -15.44 17.77
C ALA A 201 -10.26 -16.19 18.16
N VAL A 202 -9.18 -15.97 17.42
CA VAL A 202 -7.84 -16.46 17.74
C VAL A 202 -6.91 -15.28 17.95
N PRO A 203 -6.00 -15.31 18.94
CA PRO A 203 -5.06 -14.23 19.16
C PRO A 203 -4.02 -14.19 18.06
N ALA A 204 -3.63 -13.01 17.62
CA ALA A 204 -2.51 -12.84 16.71
C ALA A 204 -1.18 -13.12 17.43
N HIS A 205 -0.25 -13.77 16.72
CA HIS A 205 1.05 -14.16 17.27
C HIS A 205 1.99 -12.98 17.51
N ALA A 206 1.78 -11.86 16.79
CA ALA A 206 2.59 -10.66 16.90
C ALA A 206 1.85 -9.43 16.36
N ASP A 207 2.38 -8.23 16.63
CA ASP A 207 2.09 -7.04 15.83
C ASP A 207 2.79 -7.19 14.48
N HIS A 208 2.14 -7.93 13.59
CA HIS A 208 2.65 -8.27 12.26
C HIS A 208 2.98 -7.03 11.43
N TRP A 209 2.16 -5.98 11.53
CA TRP A 209 2.42 -4.75 10.79
C TRP A 209 3.70 -4.06 11.22
N SER A 210 3.96 -3.97 12.52
CA SER A 210 5.20 -3.38 13.02
C SER A 210 6.43 -4.19 12.62
N VAL A 211 6.34 -5.52 12.59
CA VAL A 211 7.41 -6.41 12.14
C VAL A 211 7.64 -6.28 10.64
N THR A 212 6.60 -6.53 9.84
CA THR A 212 6.66 -6.50 8.37
C THR A 212 7.14 -5.14 7.87
N ARG A 213 6.63 -4.05 8.44
CA ARG A 213 7.04 -2.69 8.07
C ARG A 213 8.53 -2.45 8.28
N ARG A 214 9.12 -3.02 9.34
CA ARG A 214 10.55 -2.89 9.64
C ARG A 214 11.40 -3.73 8.69
N GLU A 215 11.02 -4.99 8.48
CA GLU A 215 11.74 -5.92 7.62
C GLU A 215 11.78 -5.48 6.16
N TRP A 216 10.67 -4.92 5.67
CA TRP A 216 10.54 -4.52 4.27
C TRP A 216 10.95 -3.08 3.98
N GLN A 217 11.43 -2.34 4.98
CA GLN A 217 11.84 -0.94 4.81
C GLN A 217 12.93 -0.78 3.76
N LEU A 218 13.98 -1.56 3.86
CA LEU A 218 15.10 -1.54 2.94
C LEU A 218 14.73 -2.11 1.55
N PRO A 219 14.08 -3.29 1.42
CA PRO A 219 13.61 -3.78 0.13
C PRO A 219 12.75 -2.77 -0.64
N VAL A 220 11.78 -2.12 0.03
CA VAL A 220 10.95 -1.08 -0.60
C VAL A 220 11.78 0.12 -1.05
N LEU A 221 12.70 0.60 -0.22
CA LEU A 221 13.55 1.74 -0.59
C LEU A 221 14.41 1.42 -1.82
N ARG A 222 14.98 0.21 -1.91
CA ARG A 222 15.79 -0.22 -3.06
C ARG A 222 15.04 -0.23 -4.38
N THR A 223 13.73 -0.53 -4.36
CA THR A 223 12.90 -0.58 -5.58
C THR A 223 12.30 0.76 -5.98
N ARG A 224 12.29 1.74 -5.07
CA ARG A 224 11.74 3.07 -5.35
C ARG A 224 12.68 3.91 -6.20
N PRO A 225 12.16 4.90 -6.95
CA PRO A 225 12.98 5.85 -7.70
C PRO A 225 13.62 6.90 -6.76
N TRP A 226 14.39 6.45 -5.78
CA TRP A 226 15.00 7.30 -4.75
C TRP A 226 15.92 8.39 -5.32
N ARG A 227 16.40 8.25 -6.55
CA ARG A 227 17.13 9.30 -7.27
C ARG A 227 16.28 10.52 -7.60
N ASP A 228 14.96 10.36 -7.62
CA ASP A 228 13.99 11.42 -7.87
C ASP A 228 13.50 12.09 -6.58
N TYR A 229 13.91 11.58 -5.42
CA TYR A 229 13.65 12.21 -4.14
C TYR A 229 14.37 13.55 -4.05
N THR A 230 13.75 14.52 -3.38
CA THR A 230 14.50 15.74 -3.00
C THR A 230 15.62 15.37 -2.02
N TRP A 231 16.64 16.20 -1.93
CA TRP A 231 17.74 15.94 -0.99
C TRP A 231 17.25 15.76 0.46
N PRO A 232 16.32 16.58 0.99
CA PRO A 232 15.76 16.34 2.32
C PRO A 232 15.02 15.01 2.45
N ASP A 233 14.20 14.63 1.44
CA ASP A 233 13.45 13.37 1.46
C ASP A 233 14.39 12.16 1.39
N LEU A 234 15.44 12.24 0.57
CA LEU A 234 16.46 11.20 0.49
C LEU A 234 17.18 11.04 1.83
N THR A 235 17.65 12.13 2.43
CA THR A 235 18.31 12.12 3.75
C THR A 235 17.39 11.50 4.81
N ALA A 236 16.12 11.90 4.83
CA ALA A 236 15.13 11.32 5.74
C ALA A 236 14.87 9.83 5.49
N ALA A 237 14.89 9.38 4.23
CA ALA A 237 14.74 7.97 3.88
C ALA A 237 15.96 7.14 4.32
N LEU A 238 17.17 7.65 4.11
CA LEU A 238 18.42 6.97 4.46
C LEU A 238 18.63 6.85 5.98
N SER A 239 18.07 7.78 6.77
CA SER A 239 18.21 7.77 8.24
C SER A 239 17.24 6.82 8.97
N ARG A 240 16.31 6.16 8.27
CA ARG A 240 15.25 5.34 8.90
C ARG A 240 15.73 4.00 9.45
N THR A 241 16.80 3.45 8.90
CA THR A 241 17.38 2.17 9.32
C THR A 241 18.89 2.18 9.08
N GLN A 242 19.62 1.26 9.68
CA GLN A 242 21.05 1.09 9.46
C GLN A 242 21.30 -0.09 8.51
N ASP A 243 22.02 0.17 7.42
CA ASP A 243 22.41 -0.85 6.44
C ASP A 243 23.62 -0.32 5.64
N PRO A 244 24.64 -1.14 5.38
CA PRO A 244 25.85 -0.70 4.64
C PRO A 244 25.54 -0.07 3.26
N TRP A 245 24.52 -0.55 2.57
CA TRP A 245 24.11 0.03 1.28
C TRP A 245 23.54 1.46 1.47
N LEU A 246 22.83 1.74 2.56
CA LEU A 246 22.34 3.10 2.86
C LEU A 246 23.50 4.05 3.13
N ASP A 247 24.56 3.58 3.81
CA ASP A 247 25.77 4.36 4.07
C ASP A 247 26.51 4.67 2.74
N GLU A 248 26.60 3.70 1.84
CA GLU A 248 27.16 3.89 0.49
C GLU A 248 26.33 4.92 -0.30
N VAL A 249 25.00 4.83 -0.29
CA VAL A 249 24.12 5.79 -0.97
C VAL A 249 24.25 7.18 -0.35
N ALA A 250 24.35 7.28 0.97
CA ALA A 250 24.55 8.55 1.66
C ALA A 250 25.88 9.20 1.28
N ALA A 251 26.98 8.44 1.29
CA ALA A 251 28.29 8.91 0.87
C ALA A 251 28.30 9.36 -0.60
N TRP A 252 27.67 8.59 -1.47
CA TRP A 252 27.53 8.94 -2.87
C TRP A 252 26.69 10.21 -3.07
N ALA A 253 25.60 10.37 -2.34
CA ALA A 253 24.74 11.57 -2.38
C ALA A 253 25.54 12.83 -1.98
N GLU A 254 26.42 12.71 -0.98
CA GLU A 254 27.28 13.81 -0.56
C GLU A 254 28.32 14.15 -1.62
N LEU A 255 28.92 13.15 -2.29
CA LEU A 255 29.81 13.37 -3.42
C LEU A 255 29.10 14.11 -4.59
N LEU A 256 27.84 13.77 -4.88
CA LEU A 256 27.06 14.50 -5.88
C LEU A 256 26.83 15.97 -5.48
N ARG A 257 26.52 16.22 -4.21
CA ARG A 257 26.33 17.60 -3.73
C ARG A 257 27.62 18.39 -3.77
N SER A 258 28.75 17.78 -3.44
CA SER A 258 30.07 18.41 -3.48
C SER A 258 30.57 18.67 -4.92
N SER A 259 29.93 18.09 -5.95
CA SER A 259 30.29 18.33 -7.34
C SER A 259 29.76 19.67 -7.92
N LEU A 260 28.86 20.37 -7.22
CA LEU A 260 28.25 21.61 -7.70
C LEU A 260 29.28 22.67 -8.18
N PRO A 261 30.40 22.92 -7.48
CA PRO A 261 31.40 23.87 -7.97
C PRO A 261 32.00 23.45 -9.31
N ALA A 262 32.28 22.15 -9.52
CA ALA A 262 32.80 21.64 -10.78
C ALA A 262 31.78 21.79 -11.92
N LEU A 263 30.50 21.54 -11.65
CA LEU A 263 29.40 21.74 -12.61
C LEU A 263 29.23 23.23 -12.98
N VAL A 264 29.37 24.15 -12.03
CA VAL A 264 29.37 25.59 -12.29
C VAL A 264 30.53 25.95 -13.22
N ALA A 265 31.76 25.50 -12.90
CA ALA A 265 32.95 25.78 -13.71
C ALA A 265 32.82 25.23 -15.14
N ALA A 266 32.35 23.99 -15.29
CA ALA A 266 32.13 23.37 -16.59
C ALA A 266 31.07 24.12 -17.41
N ALA A 267 29.94 24.50 -16.79
CA ALA A 267 28.90 25.29 -17.45
C ALA A 267 29.42 26.66 -17.89
N GLN A 268 30.22 27.34 -17.07
CA GLN A 268 30.84 28.62 -17.40
C GLN A 268 31.85 28.51 -18.56
N ALA A 269 32.66 27.44 -18.60
CA ALA A 269 33.58 27.16 -19.68
C ALA A 269 32.80 26.90 -20.98
N LEU A 270 31.91 25.97 -20.99
CA LEU A 270 31.09 25.61 -22.14
C LEU A 270 30.28 26.78 -22.69
N ALA A 271 29.70 27.59 -21.80
CA ALA A 271 28.93 28.75 -22.17
C ALA A 271 29.78 29.80 -22.92
N ARG A 272 31.09 29.90 -22.65
CA ARG A 272 32.01 30.83 -23.36
C ARG A 272 32.35 30.35 -24.77
N GLU A 273 32.41 29.04 -24.95
CA GLU A 273 32.83 28.41 -26.19
C GLU A 273 31.72 28.24 -27.23
N LEU A 274 30.48 27.99 -26.77
CA LEU A 274 29.39 27.67 -27.66
C LEU A 274 28.84 28.92 -28.38
N PRO A 275 28.58 28.85 -29.70
CA PRO A 275 27.81 29.86 -30.42
C PRO A 275 26.37 29.89 -29.92
N ASP A 276 25.68 31.04 -30.08
CA ASP A 276 24.31 31.26 -29.56
C ASP A 276 23.30 30.20 -30.03
N ALA A 277 23.38 29.78 -31.28
CA ALA A 277 22.49 28.74 -31.81
C ALA A 277 22.70 27.37 -31.14
N ALA A 278 23.96 26.98 -30.96
CA ALA A 278 24.32 25.70 -30.28
C ALA A 278 23.97 25.75 -28.80
N LEU A 279 24.18 26.90 -28.14
CA LEU A 279 23.81 27.07 -26.74
C LEU A 279 22.29 26.93 -26.53
N ARG A 280 21.48 27.48 -27.43
CA ARG A 280 19.99 27.36 -27.35
C ARG A 280 19.52 25.93 -27.57
N ALA A 281 20.20 25.14 -28.39
CA ALA A 281 19.87 23.75 -28.68
C ALA A 281 20.43 22.76 -27.61
N HIS A 282 21.29 23.24 -26.70
CA HIS A 282 21.95 22.37 -25.73
C HIS A 282 21.00 21.88 -24.62
N PRO A 283 21.06 20.59 -24.17
CA PRO A 283 20.22 20.09 -23.09
C PRO A 283 20.29 20.91 -21.79
N ALA A 284 21.48 21.47 -21.49
CA ALA A 284 21.70 22.37 -20.34
C ALA A 284 21.47 23.86 -20.65
N ALA A 285 20.84 24.24 -21.76
CA ALA A 285 20.66 25.63 -22.18
C ALA A 285 20.26 26.62 -21.06
N PRO A 286 19.29 26.33 -20.18
CA PRO A 286 18.93 27.27 -19.11
C PRO A 286 20.06 27.56 -18.11
N VAL A 287 20.96 26.58 -17.86
CA VAL A 287 22.14 26.73 -17.01
C VAL A 287 23.23 27.50 -17.75
N LEU A 288 23.45 27.18 -19.02
CA LEU A 288 24.44 27.85 -19.86
C LEU A 288 24.11 29.33 -20.08
N PHE A 289 22.82 29.70 -20.22
CA PHE A 289 22.39 31.08 -20.29
C PHE A 289 22.69 31.83 -19.00
N GLN A 290 22.46 31.24 -17.83
CA GLN A 290 22.83 31.84 -16.55
C GLN A 290 24.34 32.01 -16.43
N ALA A 291 25.12 31.02 -16.86
CA ALA A 291 26.59 31.11 -16.89
C ALA A 291 27.08 32.26 -17.79
N ARG A 292 26.55 32.36 -19.01
CA ARG A 292 26.92 33.44 -19.98
C ARG A 292 26.60 34.83 -19.47
N THR A 293 25.52 34.96 -18.70
CA THR A 293 25.10 36.24 -18.11
C THR A 293 25.74 36.56 -16.76
N GLY A 294 26.66 35.72 -16.28
CA GLY A 294 27.33 35.89 -14.97
C GLY A 294 26.42 35.68 -13.77
N ARG A 295 25.27 35.03 -13.96
CA ARG A 295 24.25 34.78 -12.90
C ARG A 295 24.29 33.36 -12.34
N LEU A 296 25.21 32.51 -12.81
CA LEU A 296 25.37 31.16 -12.33
C LEU A 296 26.42 31.10 -11.22
N ASP A 297 25.96 30.79 -10.04
CA ASP A 297 26.76 30.42 -8.88
C ASP A 297 26.27 29.07 -8.30
N GLU A 298 26.93 28.57 -7.27
CA GLU A 298 26.55 27.30 -6.61
C GLU A 298 25.12 27.34 -6.05
N ALA A 299 24.71 28.45 -5.46
CA ALA A 299 23.38 28.61 -4.89
C ALA A 299 22.28 28.59 -5.98
N ALA A 300 22.55 29.20 -7.14
CA ALA A 300 21.65 29.18 -8.29
C ALA A 300 21.54 27.75 -8.86
N LEU A 301 22.67 27.02 -8.90
CA LEU A 301 22.70 25.65 -9.39
C LEU A 301 22.01 24.67 -8.40
N ALA A 302 22.24 24.84 -7.10
CA ALA A 302 21.59 24.03 -6.05
C ALA A 302 20.06 24.12 -6.11
N ARG A 303 19.51 25.29 -6.44
CA ARG A 303 18.05 25.44 -6.64
C ARG A 303 17.50 24.70 -7.86
N ARG A 304 18.34 24.26 -8.78
CA ARG A 304 18.00 23.44 -9.96
C ARG A 304 18.25 21.96 -9.72
N CYS A 305 19.37 21.63 -9.08
CA CYS A 305 19.81 20.28 -8.75
C CYS A 305 19.18 19.82 -7.43
N VAL A 306 17.84 19.89 -7.34
CA VAL A 306 17.09 19.56 -6.11
C VAL A 306 16.94 18.06 -5.86
N THR A 307 17.34 17.23 -6.82
CA THR A 307 17.33 15.76 -6.73
C THR A 307 18.63 15.18 -7.28
N PRO A 308 19.05 13.98 -6.85
CA PRO A 308 20.19 13.27 -7.45
C PRO A 308 20.09 13.16 -8.97
N ARG A 309 18.93 12.77 -9.50
CA ARG A 309 18.71 12.62 -10.95
C ARG A 309 19.03 13.90 -11.71
N ARG A 310 18.51 15.04 -11.26
CA ARG A 310 18.77 16.34 -11.93
C ARG A 310 20.24 16.72 -11.94
N THR A 311 20.97 16.36 -10.88
CA THR A 311 22.43 16.58 -10.80
C THR A 311 23.17 15.71 -11.80
N LEU A 312 22.80 14.42 -11.89
CA LEU A 312 23.36 13.46 -12.87
C LEU A 312 23.08 13.89 -14.31
N ASP A 313 21.83 14.25 -14.62
CA ASP A 313 21.43 14.66 -15.97
C ASP A 313 22.19 15.92 -16.42
N LEU A 314 22.37 16.88 -15.49
CA LEU A 314 23.14 18.07 -15.77
C LEU A 314 24.62 17.74 -15.98
N ALA A 315 25.22 16.90 -15.15
CA ALA A 315 26.60 16.48 -15.28
C ALA A 315 26.86 15.79 -16.62
N ALA A 316 25.98 14.86 -17.00
CA ALA A 316 26.02 14.19 -18.29
C ALA A 316 25.93 15.21 -19.46
N ALA A 317 25.01 16.19 -19.36
CA ALA A 317 24.89 17.22 -20.37
C ALA A 317 26.11 18.14 -20.47
N LEU A 318 26.85 18.35 -19.38
CA LEU A 318 28.06 19.17 -19.34
C LEU A 318 29.34 18.37 -19.57
N GLY A 319 29.28 17.03 -19.73
CA GLY A 319 30.44 16.16 -19.86
C GLY A 319 31.30 16.07 -18.60
N VAL A 320 30.70 16.30 -17.42
CA VAL A 320 31.42 16.22 -16.15
C VAL A 320 31.27 14.79 -15.60
N PRO A 321 32.36 14.04 -15.38
CA PRO A 321 32.30 12.72 -14.80
C PRO A 321 31.86 12.84 -13.31
N LEU A 322 30.92 12.00 -12.92
CA LEU A 322 30.47 11.85 -11.53
C LEU A 322 30.75 10.42 -11.06
N PRO A 323 30.84 10.20 -9.73
CA PRO A 323 31.05 8.86 -9.21
C PRO A 323 29.90 7.93 -9.58
N ASP A 324 30.26 6.68 -9.88
CA ASP A 324 29.31 5.63 -10.17
C ASP A 324 28.36 5.39 -9.00
N LEU A 325 27.17 4.91 -9.33
CA LEU A 325 26.16 4.56 -8.35
C LEU A 325 26.63 3.42 -7.44
N PRO A 326 26.43 3.53 -6.11
CA PRO A 326 26.64 2.39 -5.23
C PRO A 326 25.75 1.22 -5.65
N GLY A 327 26.37 0.06 -5.83
CA GLY A 327 25.71 -1.23 -5.91
C GLY A 327 24.58 -1.35 -6.92
N ASN A 328 24.81 -0.98 -8.19
CA ASN A 328 23.99 -1.51 -9.28
C ASN A 328 24.45 -2.95 -9.59
N GLN A 329 24.42 -3.83 -8.59
CA GLN A 329 24.34 -5.26 -8.90
C GLN A 329 22.96 -5.47 -9.47
N SER A 330 22.90 -5.54 -10.79
CA SER A 330 21.81 -6.11 -11.57
C SER A 330 21.48 -7.49 -10.99
N SER A 331 20.58 -7.54 -10.02
CA SER A 331 19.76 -8.73 -9.82
C SER A 331 18.73 -8.70 -10.93
N THR A 332 19.12 -9.14 -12.09
CA THR A 332 18.20 -9.68 -13.10
C THR A 332 17.61 -10.96 -12.52
N PRO A 333 16.38 -11.28 -12.82
CA PRO A 333 15.39 -12.01 -12.05
C PRO A 333 15.69 -13.46 -11.81
#